data_48dfaa330368b2c187e3c9adecd49635
#
_entry.id   48dfaa330368b2c187e3c9adecd49635
#
_cell.length_a   1.000
_cell.length_b   1.000
_cell.length_c   1.000
_cell.angle_alpha   90.00
_cell.angle_beta   90.00
_cell.angle_gamma   90.00
#
_symmetry.space_group_name_H-M   'P 1'
#
loop_
_entity.id
_entity.type
_entity.pdbx_description
1 polymer ?
#
loop_
_entity_poly.entity_id
_entity_poly.type
_entity_poly.pdbx_seq_one_letter_code
_entity_poly.pdbx_strand_id
1 'polypeptide(L)'
;GHAFNEMAESLEQQIARLENLSRVQQRFVSDVSHELRTPLTTLRMASEVIHSSKDSFDSTVSRSAELLVAQLDRFERLLEDLLEVSRFDAEVAVLEAVDFDIVQLVHRCADDLALVAKERKTQIYIKSEEPSVMIKADIRRVERILRNLLANAIDHAEEVQIDVQIVASEHDVAVGVRDYGVGLDENALTRVFDRFWRADPSRARTRGGTGLGLSIALEDARLHNGELEAWGRPGRGAHFVMTLPRKTWESIDRRLIPLQPEDYKA
;
A
#
# COMPACT_ATOMS: atom_id res chain seq x y z
N GLY A 1 -9.08 16.99 -46.33
CA GLY A 1 -8.13 17.91 -45.63
C GLY A 1 -8.72 18.71 -44.49
N HIS A 2 -9.82 19.48 -44.73
CA HIS A 2 -10.32 20.44 -43.71
C HIS A 2 -10.80 19.77 -42.43
N ALA A 3 -11.66 18.77 -42.50
CA ALA A 3 -12.19 18.05 -41.33
C ALA A 3 -11.11 17.33 -40.50
N PHE A 4 -10.03 16.89 -41.14
CA PHE A 4 -8.89 16.28 -40.43
C PHE A 4 -8.10 17.32 -39.63
N ASN A 5 -7.88 18.52 -40.19
CA ASN A 5 -7.19 19.60 -39.50
C ASN A 5 -8.02 20.12 -38.30
N GLU A 6 -9.34 20.31 -38.49
CA GLU A 6 -10.24 20.70 -37.39
C GLU A 6 -10.25 19.68 -36.27
N MET A 7 -10.21 18.37 -36.59
CA MET A 7 -10.13 17.31 -35.60
C MET A 7 -8.77 17.32 -34.86
N ALA A 8 -7.67 17.56 -35.60
CA ALA A 8 -6.34 17.66 -34.99
C ALA A 8 -6.23 18.87 -34.04
N GLU A 9 -6.71 20.05 -34.46
CA GLU A 9 -6.75 21.25 -33.61
C GLU A 9 -7.63 21.05 -32.36
N SER A 10 -8.78 20.38 -32.50
CA SER A 10 -9.65 20.05 -31.36
C SER A 10 -8.97 19.11 -30.38
N LEU A 11 -8.26 18.09 -30.88
CA LEU A 11 -7.48 17.15 -30.03
C LEU A 11 -6.34 17.87 -29.31
N GLU A 12 -5.58 18.72 -29.98
CA GLU A 12 -4.52 19.52 -29.37
C GLU A 12 -5.06 20.43 -28.24
N GLN A 13 -6.21 21.08 -28.48
CA GLN A 13 -6.86 21.90 -27.47
C GLN A 13 -7.33 21.07 -26.23
N GLN A 14 -7.86 19.86 -26.47
CA GLN A 14 -8.27 18.97 -25.38
C GLN A 14 -7.06 18.47 -24.59
N ILE A 15 -5.97 18.09 -25.25
CA ILE A 15 -4.71 17.69 -24.60
C ILE A 15 -4.17 18.83 -23.74
N ALA A 16 -4.05 20.03 -24.30
CA ALA A 16 -3.58 21.21 -23.58
C ALA A 16 -4.46 21.56 -22.36
N ARG A 17 -5.78 21.35 -22.49
CA ARG A 17 -6.73 21.54 -21.37
C ARG A 17 -6.53 20.50 -20.27
N LEU A 18 -6.35 19.23 -20.63
CA LEU A 18 -6.07 18.15 -19.69
C LEU A 18 -4.75 18.36 -18.96
N GLU A 19 -3.70 18.72 -19.67
CA GLU A 19 -2.39 19.05 -19.08
C GLU A 19 -2.46 20.24 -18.11
N ASN A 20 -3.25 21.26 -18.44
CA ASN A 20 -3.43 22.40 -17.56
C ASN A 20 -4.22 22.03 -16.28
N LEU A 21 -5.29 21.24 -16.43
CA LEU A 21 -6.06 20.70 -15.29
C LEU A 21 -5.16 19.84 -14.39
N SER A 22 -4.36 18.97 -14.97
CA SER A 22 -3.38 18.13 -14.25
C SER A 22 -2.40 19.00 -13.46
N ARG A 23 -1.80 20.03 -14.09
CA ARG A 23 -0.87 20.96 -13.41
C ARG A 23 -1.52 21.75 -12.26
N VAL A 24 -2.77 22.20 -12.43
CA VAL A 24 -3.51 22.91 -11.37
C VAL A 24 -3.79 21.96 -10.22
N GLN A 25 -4.22 20.75 -10.50
CA GLN A 25 -4.45 19.72 -9.48
C GLN A 25 -3.16 19.37 -8.71
N GLN A 26 -2.03 19.22 -9.39
CA GLN A 26 -0.73 18.98 -8.77
C GLN A 26 -0.33 20.07 -7.79
N ARG A 27 -0.43 21.34 -8.23
CA ARG A 27 -0.11 22.47 -7.36
C ARG A 27 -1.02 22.52 -6.15
N PHE A 28 -2.32 22.37 -6.36
CA PHE A 28 -3.30 22.35 -5.28
C PHE A 28 -2.96 21.26 -4.24
N VAL A 29 -2.65 20.05 -4.68
CA VAL A 29 -2.29 18.95 -3.78
C VAL A 29 -0.98 19.21 -3.05
N SER A 30 0.03 19.74 -3.74
CA SER A 30 1.30 20.12 -3.11
C SER A 30 1.09 21.21 -2.05
N ASP A 31 0.35 22.25 -2.38
CA ASP A 31 0.10 23.39 -1.48
C ASP A 31 -0.71 22.95 -0.25
N VAL A 32 -1.79 22.18 -0.46
CA VAL A 32 -2.60 21.62 0.64
C VAL A 32 -1.75 20.69 1.52
N SER A 33 -0.83 19.92 0.93
CA SER A 33 0.08 19.05 1.68
C SER A 33 0.94 19.85 2.66
N HIS A 34 1.55 20.92 2.16
CA HIS A 34 2.42 21.75 2.97
C HIS A 34 1.64 22.51 4.05
N GLU A 35 0.48 23.07 3.68
CA GLU A 35 -0.38 23.82 4.59
C GLU A 35 -1.00 22.96 5.70
N LEU A 36 -1.27 21.67 5.43
CA LEU A 36 -1.79 20.75 6.45
C LEU A 36 -0.69 20.11 7.32
N ARG A 37 0.52 19.92 6.79
CA ARG A 37 1.61 19.30 7.56
C ARG A 37 2.04 20.16 8.75
N THR A 38 2.10 21.47 8.58
CA THR A 38 2.54 22.40 9.63
C THR A 38 1.63 22.37 10.87
N PRO A 39 0.29 22.59 10.77
CA PRO A 39 -0.59 22.52 11.93
C PRO A 39 -0.62 21.11 12.53
N LEU A 40 -0.51 20.06 11.71
CA LEU A 40 -0.51 18.68 12.16
C LEU A 40 0.74 18.39 13.00
N THR A 41 1.93 18.81 12.57
CA THR A 41 3.16 18.71 13.36
C THR A 41 3.03 19.42 14.71
N THR A 42 2.42 20.59 14.74
CA THR A 42 2.18 21.35 15.99
C THR A 42 1.23 20.59 16.93
N LEU A 43 0.14 20.04 16.39
CA LEU A 43 -0.80 19.21 17.15
C LEU A 43 -0.12 17.92 17.69
N ARG A 44 0.75 17.29 16.90
CA ARG A 44 1.52 16.14 17.31
C ARG A 44 2.44 16.47 18.48
N MET A 45 3.24 17.53 18.37
CA MET A 45 4.11 17.97 19.46
C MET A 45 3.34 18.26 20.75
N ALA A 46 2.19 18.94 20.65
CA ALA A 46 1.34 19.19 21.81
C ALA A 46 0.78 17.89 22.42
N SER A 47 0.34 16.95 21.58
CA SER A 47 -0.18 15.66 22.04
C SER A 47 0.88 14.79 22.69
N GLU A 48 2.12 14.81 22.18
CA GLU A 48 3.27 14.09 22.75
C GLU A 48 3.63 14.64 24.15
N VAL A 49 3.58 15.97 24.34
CA VAL A 49 3.79 16.58 25.66
C VAL A 49 2.70 16.14 26.64
N ILE A 50 1.43 16.11 26.23
CA ILE A 50 0.33 15.62 27.05
C ILE A 50 0.52 14.14 27.36
N HIS A 51 0.86 13.32 26.36
CA HIS A 51 1.07 11.89 26.52
C HIS A 51 2.27 11.55 27.40
N SER A 52 3.37 12.31 27.32
CA SER A 52 4.53 12.12 28.21
C SER A 52 4.24 12.38 29.69
N SER A 53 3.21 13.17 29.96
CA SER A 53 2.73 13.48 31.33
C SER A 53 1.57 12.60 31.78
N LYS A 54 1.21 11.55 31.04
CA LYS A 54 -0.01 10.74 31.25
C LYS A 54 -0.10 10.11 32.65
N ASP A 55 1.03 9.75 33.25
CA ASP A 55 1.07 9.12 34.58
C ASP A 55 0.73 10.09 35.70
N SER A 56 0.72 11.40 35.43
CA SER A 56 0.30 12.45 36.36
C SER A 56 -1.21 12.78 36.31
N PHE A 57 -1.93 12.22 35.33
CA PHE A 57 -3.35 12.47 35.10
C PHE A 57 -4.22 11.35 35.71
N ASP A 58 -5.49 11.65 35.91
CA ASP A 58 -6.46 10.59 36.18
C ASP A 58 -6.64 9.63 34.97
N SER A 59 -7.23 8.48 35.20
CA SER A 59 -7.38 7.44 34.18
C SER A 59 -8.17 7.90 32.94
N THR A 60 -9.09 8.83 33.10
CA THR A 60 -9.93 9.36 32.00
C THR A 60 -9.12 10.28 31.10
N VAL A 61 -8.31 11.16 31.68
CA VAL A 61 -7.45 12.08 30.94
C VAL A 61 -6.31 11.32 30.26
N SER A 62 -5.67 10.36 30.96
CA SER A 62 -4.66 9.46 30.39
C SER A 62 -5.20 8.74 29.17
N ARG A 63 -6.38 8.16 29.26
CA ARG A 63 -7.03 7.47 28.14
C ARG A 63 -7.34 8.40 26.98
N SER A 64 -7.77 9.64 27.29
CA SER A 64 -8.04 10.66 26.26
C SER A 64 -6.77 11.09 25.54
N ALA A 65 -5.63 11.20 26.24
CA ALA A 65 -4.34 11.52 25.64
C ALA A 65 -3.86 10.40 24.69
N GLU A 66 -3.99 9.13 25.09
CA GLU A 66 -3.68 7.98 24.24
C GLU A 66 -4.53 7.96 22.96
N LEU A 67 -5.84 8.23 23.08
CA LEU A 67 -6.75 8.32 21.95
C LEU A 67 -6.39 9.48 21.00
N LEU A 68 -5.98 10.63 21.54
CA LEU A 68 -5.58 11.79 20.75
C LEU A 68 -4.36 11.47 19.88
N VAL A 69 -3.30 10.88 20.46
CA VAL A 69 -2.11 10.45 19.72
C VAL A 69 -2.49 9.48 18.61
N ALA A 70 -3.27 8.44 18.94
CA ALA A 70 -3.71 7.45 17.95
C ALA A 70 -4.53 8.05 16.80
N GLN A 71 -5.37 9.06 17.07
CA GLN A 71 -6.13 9.75 16.02
C GLN A 71 -5.26 10.66 15.16
N LEU A 72 -4.25 11.31 15.74
CA LEU A 72 -3.28 12.11 14.98
C LEU A 72 -2.44 11.24 14.06
N ASP A 73 -1.92 10.11 14.53
CA ASP A 73 -1.18 9.15 13.71
C ASP A 73 -2.03 8.60 12.54
N ARG A 74 -3.33 8.42 12.78
CA ARG A 74 -4.27 8.00 11.74
C ARG A 74 -4.49 9.12 10.72
N PHE A 75 -4.62 10.36 11.18
CA PHE A 75 -4.86 11.50 10.30
C PHE A 75 -3.63 11.81 9.43
N GLU A 76 -2.41 11.71 9.98
CA GLU A 76 -1.16 11.83 9.23
C GLU A 76 -1.10 10.80 8.10
N ARG A 77 -1.35 9.53 8.41
CA ARG A 77 -1.38 8.46 7.38
C ARG A 77 -2.44 8.70 6.30
N LEU A 78 -3.64 9.14 6.69
CA LEU A 78 -4.70 9.48 5.73
C LEU A 78 -4.29 10.61 4.80
N LEU A 79 -3.63 11.64 5.34
CA LEU A 79 -3.16 12.76 4.57
C LEU A 79 -2.07 12.33 3.58
N GLU A 80 -1.06 11.57 4.03
CA GLU A 80 0.00 11.02 3.19
C GLU A 80 -0.57 10.16 2.05
N ASP A 81 -1.48 9.24 2.37
CA ASP A 81 -2.15 8.38 1.40
C ASP A 81 -2.94 9.20 0.36
N LEU A 82 -3.69 10.22 0.80
CA LEU A 82 -4.47 11.08 -0.09
C LEU A 82 -3.59 11.87 -1.06
N LEU A 83 -2.45 12.36 -0.54
CA LEU A 83 -1.48 13.11 -1.34
C LEU A 83 -0.81 12.22 -2.37
N GLU A 84 -0.53 10.98 -2.03
CA GLU A 84 0.05 10.02 -2.95
C GLU A 84 -0.94 9.65 -4.06
N VAL A 85 -2.20 9.36 -3.71
CA VAL A 85 -3.27 9.11 -4.70
C VAL A 85 -3.39 10.27 -5.69
N SER A 86 -3.33 11.50 -5.19
CA SER A 86 -3.42 12.68 -6.06
C SER A 86 -2.20 12.88 -6.96
N ARG A 87 -1.00 12.43 -6.54
CA ARG A 87 0.20 12.43 -7.39
C ARG A 87 0.08 11.40 -8.52
N PHE A 88 -0.55 10.26 -8.29
CA PHE A 88 -0.83 9.27 -9.34
C PHE A 88 -1.82 9.82 -10.37
N ASP A 89 -2.91 10.43 -9.93
CA ASP A 89 -3.94 11.01 -10.80
C ASP A 89 -3.38 12.12 -11.71
N ALA A 90 -2.28 12.72 -11.31
CA ALA A 90 -1.59 13.76 -12.04
C ALA A 90 -0.48 13.26 -13.00
N GLU A 91 -0.28 11.94 -13.13
CA GLU A 91 0.76 11.29 -13.95
C GLU A 91 2.20 11.79 -13.70
N VAL A 92 2.49 12.32 -12.50
CA VAL A 92 3.79 12.95 -12.17
C VAL A 92 4.71 12.00 -11.41
N ALA A 93 4.25 10.79 -11.12
CA ALA A 93 5.04 9.84 -10.37
C ALA A 93 6.24 9.34 -11.19
N VAL A 94 7.40 9.93 -10.97
CA VAL A 94 8.67 9.47 -11.54
C VAL A 94 9.26 8.40 -10.64
N LEU A 95 9.72 7.28 -11.23
CA LEU A 95 10.44 6.24 -10.51
C LEU A 95 11.89 6.63 -10.28
N GLU A 96 12.35 6.56 -9.04
CA GLU A 96 13.76 6.66 -8.68
C GLU A 96 14.36 5.24 -8.57
N ALA A 97 14.58 4.60 -9.71
CA ALA A 97 15.02 3.22 -9.77
C ALA A 97 16.49 3.04 -9.34
N VAL A 98 16.72 2.20 -8.33
CA VAL A 98 18.03 1.80 -7.82
C VAL A 98 18.12 0.27 -7.76
N ASP A 99 19.34 -0.26 -7.77
CA ASP A 99 19.56 -1.69 -7.57
C ASP A 99 19.49 -2.05 -6.08
N PHE A 100 18.70 -3.05 -5.71
CA PHE A 100 18.61 -3.56 -4.34
C PHE A 100 18.16 -5.02 -4.32
N ASP A 101 18.39 -5.67 -3.17
CA ASP A 101 17.98 -7.04 -2.90
C ASP A 101 16.55 -7.05 -2.31
N ILE A 102 15.59 -7.61 -3.07
CA ILE A 102 14.19 -7.69 -2.62
C ILE A 102 13.99 -8.67 -1.46
N VAL A 103 14.80 -9.71 -1.35
CA VAL A 103 14.72 -10.66 -0.23
C VAL A 103 15.04 -9.95 1.08
N GLN A 104 16.12 -9.15 1.10
CA GLN A 104 16.45 -8.33 2.26
C GLN A 104 15.38 -7.29 2.57
N LEU A 105 14.77 -6.69 1.54
CA LEU A 105 13.69 -5.71 1.72
C LEU A 105 12.45 -6.34 2.37
N VAL A 106 12.05 -7.54 1.94
CA VAL A 106 10.92 -8.29 2.53
C VAL A 106 11.20 -8.61 4.00
N HIS A 107 12.40 -9.10 4.34
CA HIS A 107 12.80 -9.36 5.73
C HIS A 107 12.72 -8.09 6.57
N ARG A 108 13.27 -6.98 6.11
CA ARG A 108 13.21 -5.68 6.81
C ARG A 108 11.77 -5.22 7.05
N CYS A 109 10.90 -5.32 6.04
CA CYS A 109 9.48 -4.97 6.21
C CYS A 109 8.78 -5.85 7.23
N ALA A 110 9.10 -7.14 7.29
CA ALA A 110 8.54 -8.06 8.27
C ALA A 110 9.05 -7.77 9.69
N ASP A 111 10.35 -7.47 9.85
CA ASP A 111 10.96 -7.10 11.12
C ASP A 111 10.37 -5.80 11.68
N ASP A 112 10.13 -4.80 10.84
CA ASP A 112 9.47 -3.55 11.22
C ASP A 112 8.04 -3.76 11.75
N LEU A 113 7.36 -4.78 11.26
CA LEU A 113 6.00 -5.13 11.68
C LEU A 113 5.94 -6.22 12.76
N ALA A 114 7.10 -6.75 13.21
CA ALA A 114 7.17 -7.88 14.15
C ALA A 114 6.46 -7.60 15.48
N LEU A 115 6.54 -6.37 16.00
CA LEU A 115 5.84 -6.00 17.24
C LEU A 115 4.32 -6.04 17.05
N VAL A 116 3.82 -5.48 15.95
CA VAL A 116 2.38 -5.46 15.64
C VAL A 116 1.88 -6.88 15.40
N ALA A 117 2.63 -7.71 14.67
CA ALA A 117 2.31 -9.11 14.46
C ALA A 117 2.25 -9.89 15.79
N LYS A 118 3.21 -9.64 16.69
CA LYS A 118 3.22 -10.26 18.03
C LYS A 118 2.01 -9.86 18.87
N GLU A 119 1.62 -8.59 18.86
CA GLU A 119 0.42 -8.11 19.56
C GLU A 119 -0.86 -8.77 19.01
N ARG A 120 -0.87 -9.11 17.71
CA ARG A 120 -1.94 -9.86 17.04
C ARG A 120 -1.79 -11.38 17.14
N LYS A 121 -0.76 -11.87 17.87
CA LYS A 121 -0.42 -13.29 18.00
C LYS A 121 -0.23 -14.01 16.66
N THR A 122 0.25 -13.28 15.68
CA THR A 122 0.47 -13.74 14.30
C THR A 122 1.98 -13.91 14.06
N GLN A 123 2.37 -14.96 13.36
CA GLN A 123 3.75 -15.22 12.96
C GLN A 123 3.89 -15.07 11.45
N ILE A 124 4.98 -14.44 11.00
CA ILE A 124 5.29 -14.25 9.59
C ILE A 124 6.41 -15.23 9.22
N TYR A 125 6.14 -16.11 8.24
CA TYR A 125 7.11 -17.05 7.71
C TYR A 125 7.49 -16.62 6.29
N ILE A 126 8.81 -16.40 6.06
CA ILE A 126 9.34 -15.97 4.78
C ILE A 126 10.08 -17.14 4.15
N LYS A 127 9.71 -17.48 2.92
CA LYS A 127 10.36 -18.50 2.11
C LYS A 127 10.82 -17.89 0.80
N SER A 128 12.10 -17.96 0.52
CA SER A 128 12.70 -17.58 -0.75
C SER A 128 13.41 -18.80 -1.36
N GLU A 129 13.31 -18.98 -2.67
CA GLU A 129 14.05 -20.00 -3.39
C GLU A 129 15.53 -19.64 -3.51
N GLU A 130 15.82 -18.35 -3.60
CA GLU A 130 17.17 -17.81 -3.66
C GLU A 130 17.46 -16.97 -2.41
N PRO A 131 18.70 -16.98 -1.87
CA PRO A 131 19.06 -16.20 -0.68
C PRO A 131 19.13 -14.70 -0.95
N SER A 132 19.24 -14.28 -2.21
CA SER A 132 19.36 -12.90 -2.65
C SER A 132 18.82 -12.77 -4.07
N VAL A 133 17.98 -11.76 -4.32
CA VAL A 133 17.41 -11.47 -5.65
C VAL A 133 17.53 -9.98 -5.91
N MET A 134 18.47 -9.61 -6.80
CA MET A 134 18.69 -8.21 -7.20
C MET A 134 17.64 -7.77 -8.22
N ILE A 135 17.03 -6.60 -7.96
CA ILE A 135 16.11 -5.94 -8.88
C ILE A 135 16.47 -4.46 -9.00
N LYS A 136 16.08 -3.83 -10.11
CA LYS A 136 16.21 -2.39 -10.32
C LYS A 136 14.82 -1.75 -10.31
N ALA A 137 14.47 -1.09 -9.22
CA ALA A 137 13.15 -0.50 -9.00
C ALA A 137 13.23 0.69 -8.02
N ASP A 138 12.13 1.40 -7.80
CA ASP A 138 12.06 2.40 -6.72
C ASP A 138 11.82 1.70 -5.38
N ILE A 139 12.88 1.59 -4.59
CA ILE A 139 12.89 0.86 -3.31
C ILE A 139 11.81 1.36 -2.34
N ARG A 140 11.52 2.67 -2.31
CA ARG A 140 10.52 3.25 -1.38
C ARG A 140 9.12 2.83 -1.75
N ARG A 141 8.83 2.75 -3.06
CA ARG A 141 7.53 2.31 -3.58
C ARG A 141 7.33 0.81 -3.39
N VAL A 142 8.35 0.00 -3.67
CA VAL A 142 8.29 -1.44 -3.42
C VAL A 142 8.15 -1.75 -1.93
N GLU A 143 8.89 -1.04 -1.05
CA GLU A 143 8.73 -1.13 0.40
C GLU A 143 7.29 -0.80 0.82
N ARG A 144 6.68 0.24 0.26
CA ARG A 144 5.29 0.63 0.54
C ARG A 144 4.30 -0.46 0.12
N ILE A 145 4.47 -1.08 -1.05
CA ILE A 145 3.65 -2.23 -1.46
C ILE A 145 3.75 -3.33 -0.41
N LEU A 146 4.96 -3.77 -0.09
CA LEU A 146 5.20 -4.86 0.87
C LEU A 146 4.60 -4.57 2.25
N ARG A 147 4.80 -3.36 2.78
CA ARG A 147 4.23 -2.94 4.06
C ARG A 147 2.70 -2.94 4.05
N ASN A 148 2.07 -2.49 2.96
CA ASN A 148 0.62 -2.54 2.82
C ASN A 148 0.09 -3.97 2.77
N LEU A 149 0.74 -4.88 2.04
CA LEU A 149 0.35 -6.28 1.97
C LEU A 149 0.52 -6.99 3.33
N LEU A 150 1.67 -6.81 3.98
CA LEU A 150 1.95 -7.41 5.29
C LEU A 150 1.03 -6.86 6.38
N ALA A 151 0.82 -5.53 6.44
CA ALA A 151 -0.08 -4.91 7.41
C ALA A 151 -1.53 -5.40 7.22
N ASN A 152 -1.99 -5.51 5.96
CA ASN A 152 -3.30 -6.06 5.63
C ASN A 152 -3.42 -7.52 6.08
N ALA A 153 -2.41 -8.35 5.81
CA ALA A 153 -2.39 -9.74 6.24
C ALA A 153 -2.43 -9.87 7.77
N ILE A 154 -1.65 -9.07 8.51
CA ILE A 154 -1.65 -9.06 9.99
C ILE A 154 -3.02 -8.64 10.53
N ASP A 155 -3.66 -7.64 9.93
CA ASP A 155 -4.98 -7.16 10.38
C ASP A 155 -6.10 -8.19 10.18
N HIS A 156 -5.95 -9.10 9.21
CA HIS A 156 -6.97 -10.08 8.84
C HIS A 156 -6.64 -11.53 9.19
N ALA A 157 -5.42 -11.84 9.66
CA ALA A 157 -4.95 -13.20 9.95
C ALA A 157 -5.67 -13.89 11.14
N GLU A 158 -6.31 -13.16 12.04
CA GLU A 158 -7.07 -13.73 13.19
C GLU A 158 -6.27 -14.73 14.05
N GLU A 159 -5.07 -14.34 14.49
CA GLU A 159 -4.16 -15.15 15.34
C GLU A 159 -3.54 -16.36 14.61
N VAL A 160 -3.59 -16.41 13.27
CA VAL A 160 -2.95 -17.46 12.44
C VAL A 160 -1.67 -16.94 11.79
N GLN A 161 -0.92 -17.85 11.17
CA GLN A 161 0.31 -17.51 10.46
C GLN A 161 0.06 -16.70 9.17
N ILE A 162 1.12 -16.04 8.72
CA ILE A 162 1.21 -15.41 7.41
C ILE A 162 2.41 -16.03 6.69
N ASP A 163 2.19 -16.54 5.48
CA ASP A 163 3.25 -17.06 4.65
C ASP A 163 3.62 -16.04 3.56
N VAL A 164 4.91 -15.73 3.47
CA VAL A 164 5.46 -14.87 2.43
C VAL A 164 6.36 -15.71 1.54
N GLN A 165 6.04 -15.80 0.26
CA GLN A 165 6.81 -16.53 -0.73
C GLN A 165 7.48 -15.57 -1.70
N ILE A 166 8.78 -15.77 -1.95
CA ILE A 166 9.55 -15.00 -2.94
C ILE A 166 10.04 -15.99 -4.00
N VAL A 167 9.68 -15.71 -5.25
CA VAL A 167 10.09 -16.52 -6.41
C VAL A 167 10.63 -15.57 -7.47
N ALA A 168 11.74 -15.93 -8.09
CA ALA A 168 12.36 -15.14 -9.13
C ALA A 168 12.61 -15.97 -10.40
N SER A 169 12.63 -15.30 -11.53
CA SER A 169 13.12 -15.79 -12.81
C SER A 169 14.26 -14.89 -13.29
N GLU A 170 14.73 -15.11 -14.52
CA GLU A 170 15.69 -14.20 -15.15
C GLU A 170 15.14 -12.77 -15.34
N HIS A 171 13.84 -12.65 -15.61
CA HIS A 171 13.20 -11.38 -15.98
C HIS A 171 12.30 -10.81 -14.90
N ASP A 172 11.68 -11.64 -14.08
CA ASP A 172 10.65 -11.24 -13.12
C ASP A 172 10.97 -11.67 -11.69
N VAL A 173 10.36 -10.98 -10.74
CA VAL A 173 10.27 -11.42 -9.34
C VAL A 173 8.82 -11.30 -8.87
N ALA A 174 8.37 -12.30 -8.13
CA ALA A 174 7.06 -12.28 -7.49
C ALA A 174 7.19 -12.44 -5.97
N VAL A 175 6.36 -11.71 -5.24
CA VAL A 175 6.20 -11.83 -3.79
C VAL A 175 4.73 -12.10 -3.51
N GLY A 176 4.44 -13.29 -2.99
CA GLY A 176 3.12 -13.68 -2.52
C GLY A 176 3.01 -13.52 -1.01
N VAL A 177 1.93 -12.89 -0.54
CA VAL A 177 1.59 -12.76 0.89
C VAL A 177 0.26 -13.47 1.13
N ARG A 178 0.29 -14.56 1.88
CA ARG A 178 -0.83 -15.44 2.18
C ARG A 178 -1.21 -15.35 3.65
N ASP A 179 -2.42 -14.90 3.95
CA ASP A 179 -3.04 -15.04 5.27
C ASP A 179 -4.09 -16.16 5.29
N TYR A 180 -4.36 -16.70 6.45
CA TYR A 180 -5.35 -17.78 6.66
C TYR A 180 -6.55 -17.30 7.50
N GLY A 181 -6.86 -15.99 7.41
CA GLY A 181 -7.89 -15.34 8.20
C GLY A 181 -9.29 -15.41 7.60
N VAL A 182 -10.05 -14.33 7.75
CA VAL A 182 -11.47 -14.25 7.35
C VAL A 182 -11.72 -14.45 5.86
N GLY A 183 -10.72 -14.14 5.02
CA GLY A 183 -10.81 -14.23 3.56
C GLY A 183 -11.65 -13.13 2.92
N LEU A 184 -11.87 -13.30 1.61
CA LEU A 184 -12.58 -12.36 0.76
C LEU A 184 -13.69 -13.08 0.00
N ASP A 185 -14.88 -12.49 -0.09
CA ASP A 185 -15.94 -12.95 -0.99
C ASP A 185 -15.76 -12.39 -2.41
N GLU A 186 -16.58 -12.81 -3.36
CA GLU A 186 -16.49 -12.39 -4.77
C GLU A 186 -16.65 -10.88 -4.95
N ASN A 187 -17.53 -10.25 -4.17
CA ASN A 187 -17.73 -8.80 -4.22
C ASN A 187 -16.51 -8.06 -3.63
N ALA A 188 -15.93 -8.57 -2.55
CA ALA A 188 -14.71 -8.05 -1.98
C ALA A 188 -13.53 -8.15 -2.97
N LEU A 189 -13.38 -9.28 -3.66
CA LEU A 189 -12.31 -9.48 -4.65
C LEU A 189 -12.36 -8.47 -5.80
N THR A 190 -13.56 -8.11 -6.28
CA THR A 190 -13.70 -7.13 -7.36
C THR A 190 -13.38 -5.71 -6.92
N ARG A 191 -13.43 -5.41 -5.62
CA ARG A 191 -13.33 -4.06 -5.04
C ARG A 191 -12.16 -3.85 -4.11
N VAL A 192 -11.38 -4.90 -3.81
CA VAL A 192 -10.30 -4.84 -2.79
C VAL A 192 -9.24 -3.79 -3.11
N PHE A 193 -9.09 -3.41 -4.37
CA PHE A 193 -8.20 -2.34 -4.84
C PHE A 193 -8.89 -0.99 -5.05
N ASP A 194 -10.22 -0.89 -4.81
CA ASP A 194 -10.93 0.37 -4.91
C ASP A 194 -10.50 1.31 -3.78
N ARG A 195 -10.38 2.60 -4.09
CA ARG A 195 -10.05 3.64 -3.12
C ARG A 195 -11.13 3.73 -2.06
N PHE A 196 -10.73 3.84 -0.79
CA PHE A 196 -11.60 3.92 0.40
C PHE A 196 -12.50 2.70 0.63
N TRP A 197 -12.35 1.65 -0.17
CA TRP A 197 -13.14 0.45 0.03
C TRP A 197 -12.69 -0.37 1.24
N ARG A 198 -13.66 -0.98 1.91
CA ARG A 198 -13.45 -1.84 3.08
C ARG A 198 -14.54 -2.90 3.15
N ALA A 199 -14.16 -4.14 3.45
CA ALA A 199 -15.09 -5.26 3.59
C ALA A 199 -16.06 -5.07 4.78
N ASP A 200 -15.59 -4.48 5.91
CA ASP A 200 -16.40 -4.21 7.11
C ASP A 200 -16.15 -2.79 7.63
N PRO A 201 -17.08 -1.84 7.35
CA PRO A 201 -17.01 -0.48 7.88
C PRO A 201 -17.08 -0.40 9.41
N SER A 202 -17.66 -1.39 10.11
CA SER A 202 -17.81 -1.37 11.57
C SER A 202 -16.49 -1.60 12.30
N ARG A 203 -15.58 -2.37 11.72
CA ARG A 203 -14.21 -2.60 12.20
C ARG A 203 -13.29 -1.38 12.00
N ALA A 204 -13.77 -0.34 11.30
CA ALA A 204 -13.02 0.90 11.04
C ALA A 204 -12.58 1.63 12.32
N ARG A 205 -13.36 1.53 13.41
CA ARG A 205 -13.09 2.24 14.66
C ARG A 205 -11.96 1.63 15.48
N THR A 206 -11.70 0.34 15.31
CA THR A 206 -10.73 -0.42 16.13
C THR A 206 -9.44 -0.77 15.42
N ARG A 207 -9.45 -0.88 14.08
CA ARG A 207 -8.31 -1.37 13.27
C ARG A 207 -7.62 -0.34 12.38
N GLY A 208 -8.10 0.92 12.35
CA GLY A 208 -7.34 2.09 11.88
C GLY A 208 -6.98 2.24 10.41
N GLY A 209 -7.33 1.30 9.52
CA GLY A 209 -6.95 1.38 8.10
C GLY A 209 -7.67 2.50 7.33
N THR A 210 -6.99 3.13 6.37
CA THR A 210 -7.50 4.24 5.54
C THR A 210 -8.40 3.78 4.40
N GLY A 211 -8.25 2.51 3.96
CA GLY A 211 -8.85 1.97 2.74
C GLY A 211 -8.15 2.43 1.46
N LEU A 212 -6.96 3.03 1.59
CA LEU A 212 -6.16 3.50 0.46
C LEU A 212 -4.91 2.64 0.21
N GLY A 213 -4.43 1.89 1.20
CA GLY A 213 -3.17 1.16 1.12
C GLY A 213 -3.06 0.19 -0.05
N LEU A 214 -4.10 -0.62 -0.31
CA LEU A 214 -4.09 -1.57 -1.43
C LEU A 214 -4.23 -0.89 -2.79
N SER A 215 -5.01 0.19 -2.90
CA SER A 215 -5.09 0.98 -4.15
C SER A 215 -3.77 1.67 -4.48
N ILE A 216 -3.07 2.21 -3.48
CA ILE A 216 -1.73 2.79 -3.63
C ILE A 216 -0.73 1.70 -4.04
N ALA A 217 -0.77 0.53 -3.39
CA ALA A 217 0.08 -0.60 -3.73
C ALA A 217 -0.10 -1.06 -5.18
N LEU A 218 -1.35 -1.10 -5.67
CA LEU A 218 -1.64 -1.42 -7.07
C LEU A 218 -1.05 -0.38 -8.04
N GLU A 219 -1.22 0.91 -7.75
CA GLU A 219 -0.65 1.98 -8.61
C GLU A 219 0.88 1.97 -8.59
N ASP A 220 1.51 1.72 -7.41
CA ASP A 220 2.96 1.55 -7.34
C ASP A 220 3.46 0.36 -8.15
N ALA A 221 2.75 -0.77 -8.13
CA ALA A 221 3.10 -1.94 -8.96
C ALA A 221 2.99 -1.59 -10.45
N ARG A 222 1.90 -0.93 -10.87
CA ARG A 222 1.68 -0.49 -12.25
C ARG A 222 2.75 0.47 -12.77
N LEU A 223 3.20 1.42 -11.93
CA LEU A 223 4.30 2.31 -12.28
C LEU A 223 5.61 1.57 -12.60
N HIS A 224 5.80 0.40 -12.01
CA HIS A 224 6.94 -0.48 -12.28
C HIS A 224 6.70 -1.42 -13.47
N ASN A 225 5.63 -1.24 -14.25
CA ASN A 225 5.14 -2.20 -15.25
C ASN A 225 4.85 -3.59 -14.63
N GLY A 226 4.53 -3.61 -13.34
CA GLY A 226 4.22 -4.78 -12.56
C GLY A 226 2.72 -5.00 -12.41
N GLU A 227 2.38 -6.07 -11.71
CA GLU A 227 1.01 -6.47 -11.39
C GLU A 227 0.85 -6.71 -9.90
N LEU A 228 -0.34 -6.42 -9.39
CA LEU A 228 -0.78 -6.80 -8.05
C LEU A 228 -2.15 -7.45 -8.15
N GLU A 229 -2.22 -8.71 -7.73
CA GLU A 229 -3.41 -9.53 -7.84
C GLU A 229 -3.85 -10.04 -6.48
N ALA A 230 -5.13 -10.37 -6.34
CA ALA A 230 -5.71 -10.89 -5.11
C ALA A 230 -6.55 -12.15 -5.37
N TRP A 231 -6.44 -13.11 -4.47
CA TRP A 231 -7.32 -14.24 -4.33
C TRP A 231 -7.83 -14.31 -2.89
N GLY A 232 -9.02 -14.84 -2.70
CA GLY A 232 -9.58 -15.09 -1.37
C GLY A 232 -10.86 -15.90 -1.44
N ARG A 233 -11.18 -16.52 -0.30
CA ARG A 233 -12.45 -17.20 -0.07
C ARG A 233 -12.86 -17.01 1.39
N PRO A 234 -14.14 -16.81 1.69
CA PRO A 234 -14.63 -16.66 3.07
C PRO A 234 -14.17 -17.82 3.96
N GLY A 235 -13.55 -17.50 5.09
CA GLY A 235 -13.00 -18.48 6.04
C GLY A 235 -11.78 -19.26 5.55
N ARG A 236 -11.19 -18.87 4.41
CA ARG A 236 -10.01 -19.52 3.83
C ARG A 236 -8.84 -18.55 3.64
N GLY A 237 -8.95 -17.32 4.17
CA GLY A 237 -7.96 -16.26 4.07
C GLY A 237 -7.86 -15.63 2.69
N ALA A 238 -6.83 -14.81 2.50
CA ALA A 238 -6.53 -14.12 1.26
C ALA A 238 -5.08 -14.33 0.82
N HIS A 239 -4.82 -14.21 -0.47
CA HIS A 239 -3.51 -14.30 -1.08
C HIS A 239 -3.32 -13.12 -2.03
N PHE A 240 -2.35 -12.27 -1.75
CA PHE A 240 -1.97 -11.16 -2.61
C PHE A 240 -0.63 -11.48 -3.26
N VAL A 241 -0.54 -11.30 -4.57
CA VAL A 241 0.69 -11.56 -5.33
C VAL A 241 1.08 -10.30 -6.07
N MET A 242 2.25 -9.76 -5.71
CA MET A 242 2.95 -8.71 -6.44
C MET A 242 3.93 -9.36 -7.41
N THR A 243 3.90 -9.01 -8.68
CA THR A 243 4.89 -9.40 -9.68
C THR A 243 5.50 -8.14 -10.28
N LEU A 244 6.83 -8.04 -10.30
CA LEU A 244 7.57 -6.92 -10.87
C LEU A 244 8.62 -7.43 -11.86
N PRO A 245 8.90 -6.70 -12.96
CA PRO A 245 10.07 -6.96 -13.78
C PRO A 245 11.35 -6.67 -12.98
N ARG A 246 12.39 -7.48 -13.14
CA ARG A 246 13.67 -7.28 -12.44
C ARG A 246 14.43 -6.05 -12.92
N LYS A 247 14.16 -5.59 -14.12
CA LYS A 247 14.73 -4.37 -14.69
C LYS A 247 13.65 -3.35 -14.99
N THR A 248 13.89 -2.11 -14.60
CA THR A 248 13.00 -0.99 -14.90
C THR A 248 12.68 -0.94 -16.40
N TRP A 249 11.43 -0.70 -16.75
CA TRP A 249 10.89 -0.55 -18.11
C TRP A 249 10.71 -1.86 -18.92
N GLU A 250 11.10 -3.01 -18.39
CA GLU A 250 10.67 -4.30 -18.95
C GLU A 250 9.20 -4.58 -18.57
N SER A 251 8.53 -5.42 -19.31
CA SER A 251 7.19 -5.94 -18.97
C SER A 251 7.33 -7.33 -18.36
N ILE A 252 6.34 -7.72 -17.56
CA ILE A 252 6.26 -9.05 -16.97
C ILE A 252 6.19 -10.10 -18.09
N ASP A 253 7.04 -11.12 -17.99
CA ASP A 253 7.07 -12.25 -18.93
C ASP A 253 6.03 -13.32 -18.54
N ARG A 254 5.97 -13.67 -17.25
CA ARG A 254 5.06 -14.73 -16.78
C ARG A 254 4.71 -14.59 -15.30
N ARG A 255 3.57 -15.19 -14.93
CA ARG A 255 3.23 -15.38 -13.51
C ARG A 255 4.12 -16.45 -12.88
N LEU A 256 4.85 -16.10 -11.83
CA LEU A 256 5.77 -16.99 -11.10
C LEU A 256 5.10 -17.70 -9.93
N ILE A 257 4.13 -17.06 -9.27
CA ILE A 257 3.38 -17.62 -8.16
C ILE A 257 1.93 -17.80 -8.60
N PRO A 258 1.32 -19.00 -8.44
CA PRO A 258 -0.09 -19.19 -8.71
C PRO A 258 -0.94 -18.29 -7.82
N LEU A 259 -1.93 -17.60 -8.42
CA LEU A 259 -2.81 -16.72 -7.66
C LEU A 259 -3.67 -17.50 -6.66
N GLN A 260 -4.26 -18.62 -7.11
CA GLN A 260 -4.92 -19.56 -6.20
C GLN A 260 -3.86 -20.37 -5.47
N PRO A 261 -3.81 -20.34 -4.12
CA PRO A 261 -2.80 -21.07 -3.36
C PRO A 261 -2.91 -22.58 -3.55
N GLU A 262 -1.76 -23.26 -3.56
CA GLU A 262 -1.69 -24.73 -3.71
C GLU A 262 -2.31 -25.50 -2.54
N ASP A 263 -2.35 -24.90 -1.36
CA ASP A 263 -2.99 -25.43 -0.15
C ASP A 263 -4.53 -25.42 -0.23
N TYR A 264 -5.10 -24.67 -1.17
CA TYR A 264 -6.52 -24.65 -1.43
C TYR A 264 -6.93 -25.75 -2.41
N LYS A 265 -7.41 -26.87 -1.87
CA LYS A 265 -8.12 -27.89 -2.66
C LYS A 265 -9.61 -27.61 -2.62
N ALA A 266 -10.21 -27.36 -3.79
CA ALA A 266 -11.63 -27.06 -3.96
C ALA A 266 -12.54 -28.20 -3.46
#